data_a328ee814e399a4ce3779d7c573c2f3f
#
_entry.id   a328ee814e399a4ce3779d7c573c2f3f
#
_cell.length_a   1.000
_cell.length_b   1.000
_cell.length_c   1.000
_cell.angle_alpha   90.00
_cell.angle_beta   90.00
_cell.angle_gamma   90.00
#
_symmetry.space_group_name_H-M   'P 1'
#
loop_
_entity.id
_entity.type
_entity.pdbx_description
1 polymer ?
#
loop_
_entity_poly.entity_id
_entity_poly.type
_entity_poly.pdbx_seq_one_letter_code
_entity_poly.pdbx_strand_id
1 'polypeptide(L)'
;MSAPNLSMFFVVDPPRYQDMGCYLAASIRTHLDEDVDLIGYCPADTIKDMDPYALAIFKKLNVDIRPMDTHGTFDPPYPHGNKMIAARQPRRTPYSAFLDSDILFIGATKVADLIKPGHVSLTPAASMYWSGQNIWKDIYAACDMPMPADRIWLARQRRRKLMPYFSAGFFVFPEGPVNDEEESFVDVWMRLAHMIDQVDIIKKRPYLDQMSLPLAIRAAGLDWNILPEEQHYILGGQMRGEPLPADMK
;
A
#
# COMPACT_ATOMS: atom_id res chain seq x y z
N MET A 1 3.65 21.23 -19.91
CA MET A 1 3.06 20.01 -19.34
C MET A 1 2.47 20.41 -17.99
N SER A 2 1.23 20.00 -17.67
CA SER A 2 0.66 20.19 -16.32
C SER A 2 1.49 19.40 -15.31
N ALA A 3 1.54 19.85 -14.04
CA ALA A 3 2.18 19.08 -12.98
C ALA A 3 1.45 17.71 -12.82
N PRO A 4 2.15 16.64 -12.51
CA PRO A 4 1.52 15.34 -12.29
C PRO A 4 0.52 15.40 -11.14
N ASN A 5 -0.59 14.70 -11.26
CA ASN A 5 -1.61 14.60 -10.22
C ASN A 5 -1.34 13.48 -9.21
N LEU A 6 -0.44 12.58 -9.52
CA LEU A 6 -0.15 11.37 -8.75
C LEU A 6 1.35 11.18 -8.59
N SER A 7 1.77 10.93 -7.35
CA SER A 7 3.09 10.32 -7.05
C SER A 7 2.89 8.83 -6.79
N MET A 8 3.66 8.00 -7.46
CA MET A 8 3.74 6.57 -7.16
C MET A 8 5.04 6.27 -6.44
N PHE A 9 4.96 5.56 -5.33
CA PHE A 9 6.15 5.27 -4.54
C PHE A 9 6.16 3.82 -4.05
N PHE A 10 7.38 3.31 -3.84
CA PHE A 10 7.64 1.94 -3.41
C PHE A 10 8.91 1.88 -2.57
N VAL A 11 9.10 0.76 -1.85
CA VAL A 11 10.31 0.54 -1.04
C VAL A 11 11.34 -0.21 -1.87
N VAL A 12 12.56 0.29 -1.92
CA VAL A 12 13.71 -0.33 -2.62
C VAL A 12 14.79 -0.68 -1.61
N ASP A 13 14.68 -1.83 -0.98
CA ASP A 13 15.66 -2.31 -0.01
C ASP A 13 16.58 -3.37 -0.68
N PRO A 14 17.87 -3.04 -0.89
CA PRO A 14 18.80 -3.97 -1.52
C PRO A 14 19.02 -5.25 -0.67
N PRO A 15 19.42 -6.37 -1.29
CA PRO A 15 19.60 -6.50 -2.73
C PRO A 15 18.30 -6.81 -3.49
N ARG A 16 17.33 -7.44 -2.86
CA ARG A 16 16.18 -8.08 -3.55
C ARG A 16 15.17 -7.06 -4.08
N TYR A 17 14.77 -6.10 -3.27
CA TYR A 17 13.68 -5.17 -3.65
C TYR A 17 14.12 -4.10 -4.63
N GLN A 18 15.43 -3.84 -4.78
CA GLN A 18 15.93 -2.96 -5.83
C GLN A 18 15.66 -3.53 -7.25
N ASP A 19 15.90 -4.84 -7.45
CA ASP A 19 15.68 -5.48 -8.75
C ASP A 19 14.19 -5.51 -9.10
N MET A 20 13.36 -5.88 -8.13
CA MET A 20 11.89 -5.84 -8.27
C MET A 20 11.40 -4.43 -8.58
N GLY A 21 11.92 -3.41 -7.88
CA GLY A 21 11.60 -2.00 -8.12
C GLY A 21 11.97 -1.53 -9.53
N CYS A 22 13.06 -2.05 -10.13
CA CYS A 22 13.40 -1.76 -11.52
C CYS A 22 12.33 -2.28 -12.50
N TYR A 23 11.84 -3.50 -12.30
CA TYR A 23 10.76 -4.06 -13.12
C TYR A 23 9.44 -3.31 -12.91
N LEU A 24 9.08 -3.01 -11.66
CA LEU A 24 7.90 -2.20 -11.34
C LEU A 24 7.97 -0.84 -12.04
N ALA A 25 9.06 -0.10 -11.89
CA ALA A 25 9.22 1.22 -12.50
C ALA A 25 9.13 1.17 -14.03
N ALA A 26 9.75 0.16 -14.66
CA ALA A 26 9.68 -0.04 -16.11
C ALA A 26 8.24 -0.33 -16.55
N SER A 27 7.50 -1.16 -15.81
CA SER A 27 6.12 -1.51 -16.12
C SER A 27 5.19 -0.30 -15.98
N ILE A 28 5.37 0.55 -14.97
CA ILE A 28 4.64 1.80 -14.79
C ILE A 28 4.86 2.71 -16.00
N ARG A 29 6.11 2.95 -16.40
CA ARG A 29 6.43 3.81 -17.56
C ARG A 29 5.90 3.28 -18.87
N THR A 30 5.65 1.97 -18.96
CA THR A 30 5.14 1.33 -20.19
C THR A 30 3.62 1.38 -20.29
N HIS A 31 2.92 1.29 -19.16
CA HIS A 31 1.49 0.99 -19.15
C HIS A 31 0.59 2.11 -18.60
N LEU A 32 1.13 3.13 -17.92
CA LEU A 32 0.32 4.27 -17.52
C LEU A 32 0.14 5.26 -18.68
N ASP A 33 -1.04 5.84 -18.76
CA ASP A 33 -1.42 6.83 -19.78
C ASP A 33 -0.95 8.26 -19.48
N GLU A 34 -0.50 8.54 -18.26
CA GLU A 34 0.00 9.84 -17.82
C GLU A 34 1.37 9.71 -17.15
N ASP A 35 2.15 10.78 -17.22
CA ASP A 35 3.36 10.90 -16.42
C ASP A 35 3.01 11.04 -14.93
N VAL A 36 3.70 10.23 -14.12
CA VAL A 36 3.60 10.26 -12.66
C VAL A 36 4.99 10.48 -12.05
N ASP A 37 5.04 11.11 -10.89
CA ASP A 37 6.27 11.13 -10.09
C ASP A 37 6.53 9.71 -9.58
N LEU A 38 7.70 9.15 -9.89
CA LEU A 38 8.13 7.86 -9.35
C LEU A 38 9.20 8.05 -8.29
N ILE A 39 8.95 7.48 -7.11
CA ILE A 39 9.84 7.63 -5.97
C ILE A 39 10.15 6.24 -5.38
N GLY A 40 11.43 5.92 -5.27
CA GLY A 40 11.92 4.75 -4.56
C GLY A 40 12.45 5.14 -3.18
N TYR A 41 11.80 4.72 -2.10
CA TYR A 41 12.31 4.95 -0.75
C TYR A 41 13.19 3.79 -0.31
N CYS A 42 14.44 4.11 0.06
CA CYS A 42 15.42 3.14 0.55
C CYS A 42 15.72 3.39 2.03
N PRO A 43 15.76 2.37 2.90
CA PRO A 43 16.27 2.57 4.24
C PRO A 43 17.66 3.21 4.22
N ALA A 44 17.88 4.24 5.04
CA ALA A 44 19.11 5.03 5.02
C ALA A 44 20.37 4.18 5.26
N ASP A 45 20.26 3.11 6.03
CA ASP A 45 21.38 2.22 6.33
C ASP A 45 21.83 1.38 5.14
N THR A 46 20.89 0.99 4.26
CA THR A 46 21.14 0.08 3.14
C THR A 46 21.27 0.77 1.80
N ILE A 47 20.97 2.07 1.71
CA ILE A 47 21.04 2.82 0.43
C ILE A 47 22.45 2.80 -0.20
N LYS A 48 23.50 2.75 0.61
CA LYS A 48 24.89 2.63 0.16
C LYS A 48 25.19 1.29 -0.52
N ASP A 49 24.38 0.27 -0.26
CA ASP A 49 24.54 -1.09 -0.77
C ASP A 49 23.76 -1.34 -2.07
N MET A 50 23.13 -0.28 -2.61
CA MET A 50 22.41 -0.37 -3.87
C MET A 50 23.35 -0.65 -5.04
N ASP A 51 22.94 -1.58 -5.90
CA ASP A 51 23.68 -1.96 -7.10
C ASP A 51 23.76 -0.77 -8.07
N PRO A 52 24.95 -0.41 -8.60
CA PRO A 52 25.13 0.65 -9.59
C PRO A 52 24.30 0.46 -10.86
N TYR A 53 24.03 -0.78 -11.27
CA TYR A 53 23.16 -1.05 -12.42
C TYR A 53 21.69 -0.74 -12.11
N ALA A 54 21.21 -1.09 -10.91
CA ALA A 54 19.86 -0.73 -10.48
C ALA A 54 19.70 0.81 -10.41
N LEU A 55 20.68 1.52 -9.85
CA LEU A 55 20.69 2.98 -9.82
C LEU A 55 20.66 3.59 -11.23
N ALA A 56 21.42 3.02 -12.20
CA ALA A 56 21.40 3.46 -13.58
C ALA A 56 20.03 3.23 -14.26
N ILE A 57 19.37 2.12 -13.97
CA ILE A 57 18.01 1.83 -14.43
C ILE A 57 17.01 2.83 -13.84
N PHE A 58 17.02 3.04 -12.53
CA PHE A 58 16.14 4.02 -11.87
C PHE A 58 16.33 5.41 -12.46
N LYS A 59 17.57 5.85 -12.65
CA LYS A 59 17.87 7.13 -13.31
C LYS A 59 17.29 7.21 -14.73
N LYS A 60 17.44 6.15 -15.54
CA LYS A 60 16.88 6.08 -16.90
C LYS A 60 15.35 6.14 -16.90
N LEU A 61 14.71 5.55 -15.91
CA LEU A 61 13.25 5.53 -15.74
C LEU A 61 12.71 6.76 -15.01
N ASN A 62 13.56 7.74 -14.72
CA ASN A 62 13.21 8.94 -13.97
C ASN A 62 12.55 8.60 -12.62
N VAL A 63 13.17 7.69 -11.86
CA VAL A 63 12.81 7.36 -10.48
C VAL A 63 13.70 8.14 -9.53
N ASP A 64 13.09 8.87 -8.60
CA ASP A 64 13.77 9.62 -7.57
C ASP A 64 14.03 8.69 -6.36
N ILE A 65 15.28 8.29 -6.14
CA ILE A 65 15.67 7.44 -5.01
C ILE A 65 15.94 8.31 -3.79
N ARG A 66 15.17 8.09 -2.73
CA ARG A 66 15.23 8.86 -1.48
C ARG A 66 15.55 7.97 -0.28
N PRO A 67 16.49 8.39 0.59
CA PRO A 67 16.68 7.70 1.86
C PRO A 67 15.49 7.96 2.79
N MET A 68 15.15 6.95 3.61
CA MET A 68 14.20 7.09 4.72
C MET A 68 14.79 6.50 5.99
N ASP A 69 14.58 7.18 7.11
CA ASP A 69 14.95 6.65 8.42
C ASP A 69 13.89 5.67 8.92
N THR A 70 14.29 4.44 9.20
CA THR A 70 13.42 3.37 9.69
C THR A 70 13.62 3.05 11.16
N HIS A 71 14.61 3.70 11.81
CA HIS A 71 14.96 3.44 13.20
C HIS A 71 13.87 3.90 14.17
N GLY A 72 13.64 3.09 15.19
CA GLY A 72 12.77 3.43 16.32
C GLY A 72 11.29 3.59 16.00
N THR A 73 10.87 3.41 14.74
CA THR A 73 9.45 3.51 14.37
C THR A 73 8.64 2.34 14.90
N PHE A 74 9.21 1.14 14.88
CA PHE A 74 8.60 -0.07 15.44
C PHE A 74 9.59 -0.81 16.34
N ASP A 75 9.10 -1.31 17.49
CA ASP A 75 9.85 -2.14 18.41
C ASP A 75 9.08 -3.43 18.74
N PRO A 76 9.62 -4.64 18.41
CA PRO A 76 10.82 -4.87 17.59
C PRO A 76 10.66 -4.33 16.14
N PRO A 77 11.74 -4.23 15.36
CA PRO A 77 11.67 -3.75 13.97
C PRO A 77 10.64 -4.51 13.14
N TYR A 78 9.92 -3.78 12.28
CA TYR A 78 8.85 -4.31 11.44
C TYR A 78 9.08 -3.94 9.97
N PRO A 79 9.78 -4.78 9.17
CA PRO A 79 10.13 -4.44 7.79
C PRO A 79 8.94 -4.17 6.87
N HIS A 80 7.79 -4.86 7.05
CA HIS A 80 6.56 -4.54 6.32
C HIS A 80 6.01 -3.15 6.65
N GLY A 81 6.35 -2.60 7.82
CA GLY A 81 6.02 -1.23 8.23
C GLY A 81 6.78 -0.16 7.46
N ASN A 82 7.85 -0.51 6.74
CA ASN A 82 8.62 0.45 5.92
C ASN A 82 7.74 1.13 4.88
N LYS A 83 6.67 0.48 4.39
CA LYS A 83 5.68 1.12 3.52
C LYS A 83 4.95 2.30 4.20
N MET A 84 4.67 2.18 5.49
CA MET A 84 4.00 3.24 6.26
C MET A 84 4.98 4.41 6.51
N ILE A 85 6.24 4.09 6.76
CA ILE A 85 7.32 5.09 6.90
C ILE A 85 7.53 5.83 5.57
N ALA A 86 7.58 5.09 4.46
CA ALA A 86 7.64 5.67 3.12
C ALA A 86 6.41 6.53 2.80
N ALA A 87 5.21 6.08 3.20
CA ALA A 87 3.98 6.82 3.01
C ALA A 87 3.95 8.16 3.74
N ARG A 88 4.64 8.32 4.87
CA ARG A 88 4.76 9.58 5.61
C ARG A 88 5.76 10.57 5.01
N GLN A 89 6.59 10.14 4.05
CA GLN A 89 7.55 11.06 3.44
C GLN A 89 6.84 12.10 2.56
N PRO A 90 7.30 13.36 2.52
CA PRO A 90 6.61 14.42 1.80
C PRO A 90 6.63 14.22 0.28
N ARG A 91 5.50 14.47 -0.37
CA ARG A 91 5.30 14.50 -1.82
C ARG A 91 4.59 15.80 -2.22
N ARG A 92 4.59 16.10 -3.52
CA ARG A 92 4.07 17.40 -4.02
C ARG A 92 2.77 17.28 -4.81
N THR A 93 2.32 16.07 -5.05
CA THR A 93 1.09 15.80 -5.81
C THR A 93 -0.12 15.73 -4.88
N PRO A 94 -1.33 16.02 -5.35
CA PRO A 94 -2.54 15.94 -4.52
C PRO A 94 -2.93 14.51 -4.14
N TYR A 95 -2.40 13.50 -4.83
CA TYR A 95 -2.63 12.08 -4.54
C TYR A 95 -1.32 11.31 -4.56
N SER A 96 -1.26 10.26 -3.77
CA SER A 96 -0.15 9.30 -3.75
C SER A 96 -0.64 7.87 -3.87
N ALA A 97 0.17 7.03 -4.52
CA ALA A 97 -0.04 5.60 -4.61
C ALA A 97 1.17 4.86 -4.04
N PHE A 98 0.93 4.00 -3.07
CA PHE A 98 1.92 3.00 -2.63
C PHE A 98 1.80 1.74 -3.48
N LEU A 99 2.96 1.14 -3.81
CA LEU A 99 3.05 -0.14 -4.50
C LEU A 99 4.10 -1.02 -3.81
N ASP A 100 3.75 -2.28 -3.53
CA ASP A 100 4.77 -3.27 -3.19
C ASP A 100 5.68 -3.49 -4.40
N SER A 101 6.98 -3.65 -4.18
CA SER A 101 7.98 -3.68 -5.27
C SER A 101 7.86 -4.92 -6.17
N ASP A 102 7.10 -5.93 -5.76
CA ASP A 102 6.81 -7.15 -6.52
C ASP A 102 5.54 -7.07 -7.39
N ILE A 103 5.02 -5.85 -7.61
CA ILE A 103 3.90 -5.59 -8.53
C ILE A 103 4.42 -5.30 -9.94
N LEU A 104 3.66 -5.73 -10.95
CA LEU A 104 3.88 -5.40 -12.36
C LEU A 104 2.60 -4.92 -13.01
N PHE A 105 2.65 -3.81 -13.73
CA PHE A 105 1.62 -3.40 -14.68
C PHE A 105 1.83 -4.18 -15.98
N ILE A 106 0.79 -4.84 -16.47
CA ILE A 106 0.85 -5.65 -17.69
C ILE A 106 -0.18 -5.23 -18.75
N GLY A 107 -1.00 -4.23 -18.43
CA GLY A 107 -1.99 -3.67 -19.34
C GLY A 107 -2.16 -2.16 -19.13
N ALA A 108 -2.70 -1.49 -20.15
CA ALA A 108 -2.94 -0.05 -20.12
C ALA A 108 -3.81 0.35 -18.92
N THR A 109 -3.31 1.27 -18.11
CA THR A 109 -3.97 1.76 -16.90
C THR A 109 -4.09 3.27 -16.98
N LYS A 110 -5.30 3.78 -16.74
CA LYS A 110 -5.55 5.23 -16.67
C LYS A 110 -5.40 5.71 -15.24
N VAL A 111 -4.57 6.74 -15.03
CA VAL A 111 -4.39 7.36 -13.72
C VAL A 111 -5.72 7.85 -13.15
N ALA A 112 -6.59 8.40 -14.01
CA ALA A 112 -7.92 8.86 -13.61
C ALA A 112 -8.82 7.76 -13.01
N ASP A 113 -8.66 6.49 -13.42
CA ASP A 113 -9.43 5.36 -12.91
C ASP A 113 -8.99 4.95 -11.48
N LEU A 114 -7.79 5.37 -11.08
CA LEU A 114 -7.22 5.07 -9.78
C LEU A 114 -7.60 6.10 -8.71
N ILE A 115 -7.96 7.31 -9.09
CA ILE A 115 -8.21 8.44 -8.19
C ILE A 115 -9.70 8.65 -8.00
N LYS A 116 -10.12 8.73 -6.74
CA LYS A 116 -11.49 9.14 -6.37
C LYS A 116 -11.43 10.10 -5.19
N PRO A 117 -11.87 11.36 -5.34
CA PRO A 117 -11.85 12.33 -4.26
C PRO A 117 -12.60 11.84 -3.01
N GLY A 118 -12.03 12.10 -1.83
CA GLY A 118 -12.60 11.67 -0.54
C GLY A 118 -12.50 10.16 -0.26
N HIS A 119 -11.73 9.42 -1.07
CA HIS A 119 -11.61 7.98 -0.93
C HIS A 119 -10.15 7.53 -0.95
N VAL A 120 -9.90 6.37 -0.34
CA VAL A 120 -8.72 5.57 -0.61
C VAL A 120 -9.11 4.49 -1.60
N SER A 121 -8.43 4.44 -2.76
CA SER A 121 -8.66 3.43 -3.79
C SER A 121 -7.77 2.23 -3.55
N LEU A 122 -8.33 1.03 -3.47
CA LEU A 122 -7.60 -0.21 -3.12
C LEU A 122 -8.44 -1.44 -3.47
N THR A 123 -7.83 -2.62 -3.40
CA THR A 123 -8.53 -3.89 -3.64
C THR A 123 -8.71 -4.69 -2.35
N PRO A 124 -9.75 -5.53 -2.23
CA PRO A 124 -9.89 -6.47 -1.13
C PRO A 124 -8.68 -7.41 -1.04
N ALA A 125 -8.28 -7.75 0.18
CA ALA A 125 -7.25 -8.76 0.40
C ALA A 125 -7.66 -10.13 -0.19
N ALA A 126 -6.69 -10.98 -0.50
CA ALA A 126 -6.96 -12.31 -1.03
C ALA A 126 -7.84 -13.13 -0.07
N SER A 127 -7.44 -13.20 1.18
CA SER A 127 -8.16 -13.97 2.22
C SER A 127 -7.69 -13.55 3.61
N MET A 128 -8.38 -14.06 4.61
CA MET A 128 -8.02 -13.91 6.02
C MET A 128 -7.99 -15.29 6.72
N TYR A 129 -7.49 -16.31 6.02
CA TYR A 129 -7.39 -17.66 6.60
C TYR A 129 -6.35 -17.80 7.71
N TRP A 130 -5.43 -16.82 7.83
CA TRP A 130 -4.41 -16.79 8.86
C TRP A 130 -4.97 -16.51 10.25
N SER A 131 -6.19 -15.96 10.35
CA SER A 131 -6.90 -15.70 11.61
C SER A 131 -8.42 -15.81 11.47
N GLY A 132 -9.11 -15.94 12.61
CA GLY A 132 -10.56 -15.87 12.70
C GLY A 132 -11.08 -14.43 12.68
N GLN A 133 -12.39 -14.27 12.39
CA GLN A 133 -13.02 -12.94 12.36
C GLN A 133 -13.15 -12.27 13.74
N ASN A 134 -12.97 -13.01 14.83
CA ASN A 134 -13.11 -12.50 16.19
C ASN A 134 -12.03 -11.47 16.55
N ILE A 135 -10.85 -11.52 15.90
CA ILE A 135 -9.78 -10.54 16.16
C ILE A 135 -10.20 -9.09 15.88
N TRP A 136 -11.17 -8.88 15.00
CA TRP A 136 -11.63 -7.53 14.68
C TRP A 136 -12.22 -6.80 15.90
N LYS A 137 -12.85 -7.54 16.81
CA LYS A 137 -13.36 -6.95 18.06
C LYS A 137 -12.22 -6.34 18.88
N ASP A 138 -11.11 -7.06 19.00
CA ASP A 138 -9.96 -6.62 19.76
C ASP A 138 -9.22 -5.48 19.04
N ILE A 139 -9.11 -5.56 17.71
CA ILE A 139 -8.50 -4.51 16.86
C ILE A 139 -9.29 -3.19 16.99
N TYR A 140 -10.61 -3.22 16.83
CA TYR A 140 -11.43 -2.00 16.94
C TYR A 140 -11.46 -1.45 18.36
N ALA A 141 -11.50 -2.33 19.37
CA ALA A 141 -11.42 -1.92 20.79
C ALA A 141 -10.07 -1.27 21.12
N ALA A 142 -8.95 -1.78 20.57
CA ALA A 142 -7.62 -1.19 20.76
C ALA A 142 -7.54 0.26 20.25
N CYS A 143 -8.33 0.60 19.25
CA CYS A 143 -8.36 1.92 18.63
C CYS A 143 -9.52 2.80 19.14
N ASP A 144 -10.26 2.36 20.16
CA ASP A 144 -11.46 3.03 20.67
C ASP A 144 -12.49 3.37 19.56
N MET A 145 -12.63 2.44 18.60
CA MET A 145 -13.52 2.60 17.46
C MET A 145 -14.68 1.60 17.50
N PRO A 146 -15.89 2.02 17.09
CA PRO A 146 -17.02 1.11 17.00
C PRO A 146 -16.82 0.11 15.83
N MET A 147 -17.30 -1.13 16.03
CA MET A 147 -17.30 -2.12 14.95
C MET A 147 -18.20 -1.66 13.80
N PRO A 148 -17.71 -1.60 12.54
CA PRO A 148 -18.52 -1.18 11.41
C PRO A 148 -19.56 -2.24 11.03
N ALA A 149 -20.68 -1.79 10.47
CA ALA A 149 -21.69 -2.67 9.88
C ALA A 149 -21.26 -3.23 8.51
N ASP A 150 -20.34 -2.54 7.85
CA ASP A 150 -19.88 -2.89 6.51
C ASP A 150 -19.31 -4.29 6.42
N ARG A 151 -19.62 -4.97 5.32
CA ARG A 151 -19.06 -6.28 4.97
C ARG A 151 -18.73 -6.31 3.47
N ILE A 152 -17.54 -6.82 3.14
CA ILE A 152 -17.05 -6.92 1.77
C ILE A 152 -16.74 -8.37 1.36
N TRP A 153 -16.66 -8.61 0.07
CA TRP A 153 -16.09 -9.84 -0.48
C TRP A 153 -14.57 -9.73 -0.50
N LEU A 154 -13.85 -10.74 0.00
CA LEU A 154 -12.41 -10.86 -0.23
C LEU A 154 -12.16 -11.56 -1.57
N ALA A 155 -11.01 -11.31 -2.19
CA ALA A 155 -10.72 -11.76 -3.55
C ALA A 155 -10.78 -13.30 -3.72
N ARG A 156 -10.30 -14.05 -2.73
CA ARG A 156 -10.24 -15.53 -2.75
C ARG A 156 -11.04 -16.21 -1.64
N GLN A 157 -11.76 -15.46 -0.83
CA GLN A 157 -12.58 -15.97 0.26
C GLN A 157 -14.02 -15.51 0.09
N ARG A 158 -14.75 -16.14 -0.84
CA ARG A 158 -16.07 -15.72 -1.33
C ARG A 158 -17.25 -16.54 -0.80
N ARG A 159 -17.10 -17.24 0.34
CA ARG A 159 -18.24 -17.99 0.94
C ARG A 159 -19.26 -17.08 1.61
N ARG A 160 -18.81 -15.97 2.16
CA ARG A 160 -19.62 -14.91 2.79
C ARG A 160 -18.86 -13.60 2.77
N LYS A 161 -19.58 -12.48 2.89
CA LYS A 161 -18.95 -11.18 3.13
C LYS A 161 -18.33 -11.15 4.53
N LEU A 162 -17.17 -10.54 4.64
CA LEU A 162 -16.36 -10.45 5.85
C LEU A 162 -16.15 -8.98 6.24
N MET A 163 -15.52 -8.74 7.40
CA MET A 163 -15.06 -7.41 7.78
C MET A 163 -14.20 -6.82 6.67
N PRO A 164 -14.29 -5.50 6.44
CA PRO A 164 -13.41 -4.83 5.48
C PRO A 164 -11.94 -5.16 5.77
N TYR A 165 -11.29 -5.77 4.81
CA TYR A 165 -9.89 -6.15 4.87
C TYR A 165 -9.28 -6.04 3.47
N PHE A 166 -8.28 -5.20 3.33
CA PHE A 166 -7.75 -4.80 2.04
C PHE A 166 -6.30 -5.22 1.87
N SER A 167 -5.88 -5.35 0.62
CA SER A 167 -4.46 -5.47 0.30
C SER A 167 -3.76 -4.14 0.57
N ALA A 168 -2.67 -4.15 1.31
CA ALA A 168 -1.79 -3.01 1.48
C ALA A 168 -0.62 -3.02 0.48
N GLY A 169 -0.72 -3.83 -0.57
CA GLY A 169 0.29 -3.90 -1.64
C GLY A 169 0.11 -2.84 -2.71
N PHE A 170 -1.14 -2.40 -2.95
CA PHE A 170 -1.44 -1.29 -3.84
C PHE A 170 -2.64 -0.51 -3.32
N PHE A 171 -2.45 0.78 -3.06
CA PHE A 171 -3.53 1.69 -2.69
C PHE A 171 -3.18 3.13 -3.06
N VAL A 172 -4.22 3.92 -3.40
CA VAL A 172 -4.11 5.33 -3.76
C VAL A 172 -4.88 6.16 -2.74
N PHE A 173 -4.29 7.23 -2.25
CA PHE A 173 -4.86 8.07 -1.20
C PHE A 173 -4.62 9.57 -1.46
N PRO A 174 -5.49 10.45 -0.93
CA PRO A 174 -5.28 11.88 -1.00
C PRO A 174 -4.15 12.32 -0.06
N GLU A 175 -3.35 13.28 -0.51
CA GLU A 175 -2.37 13.98 0.32
C GLU A 175 -3.03 15.15 1.07
N GLY A 176 -2.36 15.64 2.10
CA GLY A 176 -2.81 16.75 2.92
C GLY A 176 -3.61 16.32 4.16
N PRO A 177 -4.05 17.31 4.96
CA PRO A 177 -4.75 17.07 6.21
C PRO A 177 -6.15 16.48 5.98
N VAL A 178 -6.55 15.56 6.84
CA VAL A 178 -7.85 14.87 6.80
C VAL A 178 -8.73 15.18 8.01
N ASN A 179 -8.20 15.89 9.01
CA ASN A 179 -8.92 16.29 10.22
C ASN A 179 -8.47 17.66 10.73
N ASP A 180 -9.16 18.17 11.76
CA ASP A 180 -8.88 19.46 12.38
C ASP A 180 -7.51 19.51 13.11
N GLU A 181 -6.91 18.37 13.39
CA GLU A 181 -5.58 18.22 14.00
C GLU A 181 -4.45 18.28 12.97
N GLU A 182 -4.78 18.58 11.72
CA GLU A 182 -3.86 18.62 10.57
C GLU A 182 -3.14 17.28 10.31
N GLU A 183 -3.64 16.14 10.85
CA GLU A 183 -3.10 14.83 10.51
C GLU A 183 -3.39 14.50 9.04
N SER A 184 -2.42 13.93 8.35
CA SER A 184 -2.65 13.27 7.06
C SER A 184 -3.27 11.87 7.26
N PHE A 185 -3.86 11.31 6.21
CA PHE A 185 -4.32 9.91 6.22
C PHE A 185 -3.24 8.94 6.74
N VAL A 186 -2.00 9.14 6.33
CA VAL A 186 -0.89 8.25 6.72
C VAL A 186 -0.44 8.45 8.15
N ASP A 187 -0.60 9.63 8.74
CA ASP A 187 -0.37 9.85 10.18
C ASP A 187 -1.41 9.10 11.02
N VAL A 188 -2.69 9.20 10.63
CA VAL A 188 -3.78 8.42 11.24
C VAL A 188 -3.49 6.92 11.12
N TRP A 189 -3.07 6.45 9.94
CA TRP A 189 -2.73 5.04 9.71
C TRP A 189 -1.60 4.56 10.61
N MET A 190 -0.51 5.31 10.69
CA MET A 190 0.63 4.98 11.55
C MET A 190 0.23 4.94 13.03
N ARG A 191 -0.52 5.94 13.49
CA ARG A 191 -1.01 6.01 14.87
C ARG A 191 -1.85 4.80 15.25
N LEU A 192 -2.82 4.43 14.41
CA LEU A 192 -3.67 3.26 14.66
C LEU A 192 -2.90 1.94 14.58
N ALA A 193 -1.93 1.83 13.67
CA ALA A 193 -1.05 0.67 13.62
C ALA A 193 -0.26 0.50 14.92
N HIS A 194 0.28 1.58 15.49
CA HIS A 194 0.95 1.53 16.79
C HIS A 194 0.01 1.12 17.93
N MET A 195 -1.23 1.60 17.95
CA MET A 195 -2.22 1.19 18.96
C MET A 195 -2.52 -0.31 18.87
N ILE A 196 -2.74 -0.84 17.66
CA ILE A 196 -2.98 -2.27 17.43
C ILE A 196 -1.73 -3.09 17.78
N ASP A 197 -0.54 -2.56 17.55
CA ASP A 197 0.71 -3.27 17.82
C ASP A 197 0.95 -3.50 19.32
N GLN A 198 0.34 -2.73 20.21
CA GLN A 198 0.39 -2.92 21.67
C GLN A 198 -0.54 -4.05 22.15
N VAL A 199 -1.50 -4.49 21.34
CA VAL A 199 -2.45 -5.53 21.75
C VAL A 199 -1.88 -6.92 21.41
N ASP A 200 -2.09 -7.90 22.29
CA ASP A 200 -1.69 -9.28 22.06
C ASP A 200 -2.65 -9.98 21.07
N ILE A 201 -2.34 -9.83 19.78
CA ILE A 201 -3.06 -10.49 18.69
C ILE A 201 -2.11 -11.48 18.03
N ILE A 202 -2.47 -12.76 18.04
CA ILE A 202 -1.69 -13.83 17.41
C ILE A 202 -1.52 -13.54 15.92
N LYS A 203 -0.28 -13.58 15.44
CA LYS A 203 0.08 -13.34 14.03
C LYS A 203 -0.26 -11.94 13.51
N LYS A 204 -0.36 -10.92 14.37
CA LYS A 204 -0.58 -9.54 13.90
C LYS A 204 0.51 -9.07 12.94
N ARG A 205 1.76 -9.39 13.21
CA ARG A 205 2.84 -9.24 12.23
C ARG A 205 2.98 -10.54 11.44
N PRO A 206 3.04 -10.52 10.11
CA PRO A 206 3.32 -9.37 9.25
C PRO A 206 2.10 -8.56 8.75
N TYR A 207 0.88 -8.76 9.26
CA TYR A 207 -0.36 -8.21 8.73
C TYR A 207 -0.82 -6.90 9.39
N LEU A 208 0.02 -6.26 10.21
CA LEU A 208 -0.33 -5.06 10.96
C LEU A 208 -0.73 -3.89 10.07
N ASP A 209 -0.01 -3.67 8.97
CA ASP A 209 -0.29 -2.68 7.94
C ASP A 209 -1.69 -2.88 7.31
N GLN A 210 -2.04 -4.13 7.01
CA GLN A 210 -3.34 -4.47 6.44
C GLN A 210 -4.48 -4.40 7.46
N MET A 211 -4.24 -4.79 8.73
CA MET A 211 -5.25 -4.74 9.78
C MET A 211 -5.63 -3.32 10.16
N SER A 212 -4.66 -2.41 10.21
CA SER A 212 -4.88 -1.02 10.57
C SER A 212 -5.48 -0.17 9.43
N LEU A 213 -5.32 -0.59 8.18
CA LEU A 213 -5.71 0.18 7.00
C LEU A 213 -7.22 0.52 6.95
N PRO A 214 -8.17 -0.43 7.11
CA PRO A 214 -9.60 -0.10 7.08
C PRO A 214 -10.03 0.82 8.22
N LEU A 215 -9.41 0.72 9.40
CA LEU A 215 -9.67 1.61 10.53
C LEU A 215 -9.17 3.01 10.20
N ALA A 216 -7.96 3.13 9.66
CA ALA A 216 -7.36 4.40 9.30
C ALA A 216 -8.18 5.16 8.26
N ILE A 217 -8.71 4.49 7.25
CA ILE A 217 -9.58 5.09 6.25
C ILE A 217 -10.81 5.73 6.93
N ARG A 218 -11.46 5.01 7.83
CA ARG A 218 -12.65 5.52 8.53
C ARG A 218 -12.32 6.60 9.55
N ALA A 219 -11.24 6.47 10.30
CA ALA A 219 -10.81 7.47 11.27
C ALA A 219 -10.36 8.78 10.59
N ALA A 220 -9.85 8.70 9.38
CA ALA A 220 -9.52 9.85 8.55
C ALA A 220 -10.74 10.52 7.87
N GLY A 221 -11.97 10.04 8.14
CA GLY A 221 -13.18 10.56 7.48
C GLY A 221 -13.27 10.24 5.98
N LEU A 222 -12.44 9.30 5.49
CA LEU A 222 -12.42 8.85 4.11
C LEU A 222 -13.30 7.61 3.91
N ASP A 223 -13.71 7.39 2.67
CA ASP A 223 -14.31 6.13 2.24
C ASP A 223 -13.32 5.29 1.45
N TRP A 224 -13.62 3.99 1.29
CA TRP A 224 -12.87 3.14 0.37
C TRP A 224 -13.54 3.11 -1.01
N ASN A 225 -12.70 3.21 -2.05
CA ASN A 225 -13.07 2.96 -3.42
C ASN A 225 -12.51 1.58 -3.80
N ILE A 226 -13.37 0.57 -3.87
CA ILE A 226 -12.94 -0.78 -4.22
C ILE A 226 -12.67 -0.82 -5.73
N LEU A 227 -11.38 -0.90 -6.08
CA LEU A 227 -10.95 -1.08 -7.45
C LEU A 227 -11.35 -2.46 -7.98
N PRO A 228 -11.65 -2.59 -9.27
CA PRO A 228 -11.82 -3.87 -9.93
C PRO A 228 -10.61 -4.79 -9.73
N GLU A 229 -10.83 -6.11 -9.68
CA GLU A 229 -9.77 -7.08 -9.36
C GLU A 229 -8.63 -7.05 -10.39
N GLU A 230 -8.92 -6.72 -11.63
CA GLU A 230 -7.93 -6.57 -12.72
C GLU A 230 -6.96 -5.39 -12.52
N GLN A 231 -7.27 -4.43 -11.66
CA GLN A 231 -6.36 -3.32 -11.31
C GLN A 231 -5.30 -3.72 -10.28
N HIS A 232 -5.54 -4.75 -9.49
CA HIS A 232 -4.56 -5.32 -8.59
C HIS A 232 -4.90 -6.79 -8.30
N TYR A 233 -4.40 -7.67 -9.16
CA TYR A 233 -4.65 -9.09 -9.06
C TYR A 233 -3.60 -9.79 -8.19
N ILE A 234 -4.03 -10.43 -7.11
CA ILE A 234 -3.13 -11.11 -6.16
C ILE A 234 -2.84 -12.52 -6.68
N LEU A 235 -1.57 -12.79 -7.02
CA LEU A 235 -1.11 -14.02 -7.68
C LEU A 235 -1.16 -15.31 -6.84
N GLY A 236 -1.58 -15.26 -5.58
CA GLY A 236 -1.56 -16.42 -4.69
C GLY A 236 -2.19 -17.70 -5.25
N GLY A 237 -3.27 -17.58 -6.04
CA GLY A 237 -3.91 -18.69 -6.74
C GLY A 237 -3.07 -19.24 -7.89
N GLN A 238 -2.50 -18.35 -8.72
CA GLN A 238 -1.71 -18.69 -9.91
C GLN A 238 -0.41 -19.38 -9.55
N MET A 239 0.15 -19.11 -8.40
CA MET A 239 1.30 -19.87 -7.87
C MET A 239 0.99 -21.38 -7.71
N ARG A 240 -0.31 -21.75 -7.76
CA ARG A 240 -0.78 -23.14 -7.77
C ARG A 240 -1.20 -23.63 -9.15
N GLY A 241 -0.85 -22.89 -10.20
CA GLY A 241 -1.16 -23.26 -11.58
C GLY A 241 -2.53 -22.83 -12.09
N GLU A 242 -3.21 -21.90 -11.40
CA GLU A 242 -4.45 -21.31 -11.91
C GLU A 242 -4.17 -20.34 -13.07
N PRO A 243 -5.02 -20.29 -14.12
CA PRO A 243 -4.83 -19.35 -15.23
C PRO A 243 -5.09 -17.90 -14.78
N LEU A 244 -4.34 -16.97 -15.35
CA LEU A 244 -4.59 -15.54 -15.16
C LEU A 244 -5.86 -15.11 -15.91
N PRO A 245 -6.65 -14.15 -15.37
CA PRO A 245 -7.73 -13.52 -16.12
C PRO A 245 -7.19 -12.84 -17.39
N ALA A 246 -7.98 -12.88 -18.47
CA ALA A 246 -7.56 -12.33 -19.78
C ALA A 246 -7.52 -10.79 -19.81
N ASP A 247 -8.27 -10.13 -18.94
CA ASP A 247 -8.45 -8.67 -18.85
C ASP A 247 -7.61 -8.00 -17.76
N MET A 248 -6.62 -8.70 -17.22
CA MET A 248 -5.71 -8.19 -16.19
C MET A 248 -4.88 -7.00 -16.70
N LYS A 249 -4.71 -6.00 -15.85
CA LYS A 249 -3.99 -4.75 -16.15
C LYS A 249 -2.67 -4.62 -15.40
#